data_b5014486df86629e4aab88fb39a6638e
#
_entry.id   b5014486df86629e4aab88fb39a6638e
#
_cell.length_a   1.000
_cell.length_b   1.000
_cell.length_c   1.000
_cell.angle_alpha   90.00
_cell.angle_beta   90.00
_cell.angle_gamma   90.00
#
_symmetry.space_group_name_H-M   'P 1'
#
loop_
_entity.id
_entity.type
_entity.pdbx_description
1 polymer ?
#
loop_
_entity_poly.entity_id
_entity_poly.type
_entity_poly.pdbx_seq_one_letter_code
_entity_poly.pdbx_strand_id
1 'polypeptide(L)'
;IADALMAPLHLILPIALLMTISAAAFLYGDMPVNWLGGNTGTWLTLGHLLVLLIFLAIHITNRRYGAGYALAQVVGAWAFGLAAIWAARSDLGMLVSRPLPEMREAISFGGALFLGQAVAVAVFDRTRGPKWWQAPLFASFWGGVILCLIGFPAAYAGTEVGWTATMVSYLGVMTGGAIILVAPYWAMRGIVPPKSGFGGY
;
A
#
# COMPACT_ATOMS: atom_id res chain seq x y z
N ILE A 1 -17.50 7.04 27.49
CA ILE A 1 -18.05 5.71 27.14
C ILE A 1 -18.50 5.69 25.67
N ALA A 2 -19.24 6.72 25.16
CA ALA A 2 -19.66 6.80 23.76
C ALA A 2 -18.46 6.81 22.79
N ASP A 3 -17.41 7.58 23.07
CA ASP A 3 -16.20 7.65 22.23
C ASP A 3 -15.45 6.32 22.17
N ALA A 4 -15.43 5.55 23.28
CA ALA A 4 -14.79 4.22 23.30
C ALA A 4 -15.58 3.18 22.48
N LEU A 5 -16.91 3.29 22.43
CA LEU A 5 -17.77 2.42 21.61
C LEU A 5 -17.71 2.78 20.12
N MET A 6 -17.43 4.04 19.78
CA MET A 6 -17.31 4.49 18.39
C MET A 6 -15.91 4.23 17.79
N ALA A 7 -14.90 4.02 18.61
CA ALA A 7 -13.53 3.76 18.15
C ALA A 7 -13.42 2.59 17.14
N PRO A 8 -14.02 1.42 17.37
CA PRO A 8 -13.96 0.33 16.39
C PRO A 8 -14.73 0.66 15.09
N LEU A 9 -15.80 1.45 15.16
CA LEU A 9 -16.58 1.83 13.97
C LEU A 9 -15.76 2.72 13.02
N HIS A 10 -14.88 3.58 13.55
CA HIS A 10 -14.01 4.42 12.74
C HIS A 10 -12.95 3.62 11.96
N LEU A 11 -12.69 2.35 12.33
CA LEU A 11 -11.77 1.47 11.61
C LEU A 11 -12.43 0.65 10.50
N ILE A 12 -13.73 0.43 10.54
CA ILE A 12 -14.44 -0.40 9.56
C ILE A 12 -14.23 0.12 8.15
N LEU A 13 -14.50 1.40 7.92
CA LEU A 13 -14.36 2.02 6.60
C LEU A 13 -12.89 2.03 6.11
N PRO A 14 -11.90 2.47 6.90
CA PRO A 14 -10.49 2.37 6.52
C PRO A 14 -10.02 0.95 6.22
N ILE A 15 -10.39 -0.04 7.03
CA ILE A 15 -10.05 -1.45 6.81
C ILE A 15 -10.68 -1.95 5.51
N ALA A 16 -11.99 -1.73 5.32
CA ALA A 16 -12.71 -2.15 4.12
C ALA A 16 -12.11 -1.52 2.85
N LEU A 17 -11.78 -0.23 2.90
CA LEU A 17 -11.12 0.47 1.79
C LEU A 17 -9.76 -0.16 1.47
N LEU A 18 -8.92 -0.39 2.48
CA LEU A 18 -7.60 -0.99 2.28
C LEU A 18 -7.71 -2.42 1.74
N MET A 19 -8.63 -3.23 2.25
CA MET A 19 -8.92 -4.57 1.74
C MET A 19 -9.37 -4.54 0.28
N THR A 20 -10.27 -3.63 -0.09
CA THR A 20 -10.76 -3.50 -1.47
C THR A 20 -9.64 -3.14 -2.43
N ILE A 21 -8.78 -2.17 -2.08
CA ILE A 21 -7.64 -1.79 -2.92
C ILE A 21 -6.63 -2.96 -3.01
N SER A 22 -6.37 -3.66 -1.90
CA SER A 22 -5.46 -4.80 -1.87
C SER A 22 -6.01 -5.99 -2.69
N ALA A 23 -7.30 -6.26 -2.62
CA ALA A 23 -7.96 -7.27 -3.44
C ALA A 23 -7.89 -6.90 -4.93
N ALA A 24 -8.13 -5.64 -5.29
CA ALA A 24 -7.97 -5.16 -6.66
C ALA A 24 -6.51 -5.29 -7.13
N ALA A 25 -5.52 -5.00 -6.28
CA ALA A 25 -4.12 -5.19 -6.59
C ALA A 25 -3.77 -6.67 -6.82
N PHE A 26 -4.35 -7.56 -6.04
CA PHE A 26 -4.20 -9.00 -6.23
C PHE A 26 -4.85 -9.49 -7.52
N LEU A 27 -6.07 -9.05 -7.83
CA LEU A 27 -6.82 -9.53 -9.00
C LEU A 27 -6.30 -8.96 -10.33
N TYR A 28 -5.91 -7.70 -10.34
CA TYR A 28 -5.60 -6.93 -11.56
C TYR A 28 -4.15 -6.41 -11.61
N GLY A 29 -3.30 -6.85 -10.67
CA GLY A 29 -1.96 -6.29 -10.51
C GLY A 29 -1.06 -6.38 -11.74
N ASP A 30 -1.20 -7.42 -12.55
CA ASP A 30 -0.37 -7.65 -13.74
C ASP A 30 -0.91 -6.95 -15.01
N MET A 31 -2.10 -6.31 -14.94
CA MET A 31 -2.66 -5.62 -16.08
C MET A 31 -1.76 -4.47 -16.51
N PRO A 32 -1.28 -4.47 -17.79
CA PRO A 32 -0.40 -3.42 -18.27
C PRO A 32 -1.14 -2.09 -18.43
N VAL A 33 -0.48 -1.00 -18.06
CA VAL A 33 -1.03 0.35 -18.20
C VAL A 33 -0.63 0.92 -19.56
N ASN A 34 -1.40 0.61 -20.60
CA ASN A 34 -1.14 1.06 -21.98
C ASN A 34 -1.83 2.38 -22.35
N TRP A 35 -2.82 2.81 -21.55
CA TRP A 35 -3.64 4.00 -21.83
C TRP A 35 -2.91 5.34 -21.61
N LEU A 36 -1.70 5.32 -21.02
CA LEU A 36 -0.82 6.49 -20.92
C LEU A 36 -0.01 6.75 -22.20
N GLY A 37 -0.13 5.86 -23.20
CA GLY A 37 0.58 5.97 -24.47
C GLY A 37 1.98 5.33 -24.46
N GLY A 38 2.57 5.18 -25.66
CA GLY A 38 3.87 4.54 -25.82
C GLY A 38 3.91 3.08 -25.32
N ASN A 39 5.07 2.65 -24.87
CA ASN A 39 5.28 1.28 -24.34
C ASN A 39 5.19 1.24 -22.81
N THR A 40 4.34 2.08 -22.19
CA THR A 40 4.24 2.17 -20.73
C THR A 40 3.86 0.85 -20.07
N GLY A 41 3.03 0.04 -20.71
CA GLY A 41 2.64 -1.28 -20.21
C GLY A 41 3.77 -2.31 -20.09
N THR A 42 4.95 -2.04 -20.65
CA THR A 42 6.12 -2.94 -20.52
C THR A 42 6.79 -2.83 -19.14
N TRP A 43 6.57 -1.73 -18.42
CA TRP A 43 7.19 -1.46 -17.12
C TRP A 43 6.21 -0.95 -16.04
N LEU A 44 5.00 -0.52 -16.44
CA LEU A 44 3.97 -0.01 -15.55
C LEU A 44 2.75 -0.91 -15.61
N THR A 45 2.37 -1.44 -14.46
CA THR A 45 1.14 -2.23 -14.32
C THR A 45 0.14 -1.56 -13.38
N LEU A 46 -1.10 -2.00 -13.42
CA LEU A 46 -2.14 -1.51 -12.52
C LEU A 46 -1.79 -1.79 -11.05
N GLY A 47 -1.07 -2.87 -10.77
CA GLY A 47 -0.56 -3.17 -9.42
C GLY A 47 0.30 -2.07 -8.83
N HIS A 48 1.17 -1.44 -9.63
CA HIS A 48 1.98 -0.30 -9.17
C HIS A 48 1.08 0.87 -8.69
N LEU A 49 0.04 1.20 -9.48
CA LEU A 49 -0.87 2.28 -9.14
C LEU A 49 -1.71 1.94 -7.91
N LEU A 50 -2.15 0.69 -7.79
CA LEU A 50 -2.93 0.23 -6.64
C LEU A 50 -2.10 0.20 -5.35
N VAL A 51 -0.82 -0.17 -5.41
CA VAL A 51 0.09 -0.08 -4.25
C VAL A 51 0.26 1.36 -3.80
N LEU A 52 0.34 2.32 -4.71
CA LEU A 52 0.37 3.74 -4.36
C LEU A 52 -0.94 4.18 -3.68
N LEU A 53 -2.10 3.71 -4.15
CA LEU A 53 -3.38 3.99 -3.51
C LEU A 53 -3.50 3.35 -2.11
N ILE A 54 -2.87 2.19 -1.89
CA ILE A 54 -2.74 1.57 -0.56
C ILE A 54 -2.03 2.54 0.40
N PHE A 55 -0.89 3.11 -0.01
CA PHE A 55 -0.19 4.10 0.81
C PHE A 55 -1.03 5.35 1.05
N LEU A 56 -1.73 5.87 0.03
CA LEU A 56 -2.62 7.01 0.18
C LEU A 56 -3.71 6.76 1.23
N ALA A 57 -4.38 5.62 1.16
CA ALA A 57 -5.43 5.25 2.13
C ALA A 57 -4.89 5.22 3.57
N ILE A 58 -3.69 4.66 3.76
CA ILE A 58 -3.01 4.61 5.06
C ILE A 58 -2.67 6.03 5.55
N HIS A 59 -2.16 6.90 4.66
CA HIS A 59 -1.80 8.28 5.01
C HIS A 59 -3.02 9.12 5.42
N ILE A 60 -4.15 8.95 4.75
CA ILE A 60 -5.40 9.62 5.11
C ILE A 60 -5.89 9.18 6.49
N THR A 61 -5.85 7.88 6.78
CA THR A 61 -6.19 7.35 8.11
C THR A 61 -5.22 7.88 9.19
N ASN A 62 -3.92 7.87 8.89
CA ASN A 62 -2.89 8.37 9.79
C ASN A 62 -3.09 9.88 10.06
N ARG A 63 -3.40 10.67 9.02
CA ARG A 63 -3.74 12.08 9.17
C ARG A 63 -4.93 12.28 10.11
N ARG A 64 -6.01 11.55 9.88
CA ARG A 64 -7.28 11.74 10.60
C ARG A 64 -7.25 11.24 12.03
N TYR A 65 -6.67 10.06 12.25
CA TYR A 65 -6.78 9.33 13.52
C TYR A 65 -5.44 9.09 14.21
N GLY A 66 -4.31 9.28 13.51
CA GLY A 66 -2.96 9.06 14.00
C GLY A 66 -2.43 7.65 13.74
N ALA A 67 -1.14 7.45 14.09
CA ALA A 67 -0.38 6.25 13.77
C ALA A 67 -1.00 4.95 14.32
N GLY A 68 -1.55 4.98 15.54
CA GLY A 68 -2.17 3.80 16.14
C GLY A 68 -3.35 3.28 15.32
N TYR A 69 -4.21 4.16 14.83
CA TYR A 69 -5.34 3.78 13.96
C TYR A 69 -4.87 3.32 12.57
N ALA A 70 -3.88 3.99 11.99
CA ALA A 70 -3.32 3.58 10.71
C ALA A 70 -2.65 2.20 10.80
N LEU A 71 -1.94 1.91 11.88
CA LEU A 71 -1.37 0.58 12.11
C LEU A 71 -2.46 -0.47 12.34
N ALA A 72 -3.51 -0.16 13.11
CA ALA A 72 -4.65 -1.04 13.31
C ALA A 72 -5.40 -1.32 12.00
N GLN A 73 -5.52 -0.31 11.12
CA GLN A 73 -6.04 -0.49 9.75
C GLN A 73 -5.20 -1.50 8.96
N VAL A 74 -3.87 -1.35 8.97
CA VAL A 74 -2.96 -2.27 8.26
C VAL A 74 -3.12 -3.69 8.80
N VAL A 75 -2.96 -3.88 10.11
CA VAL A 75 -3.07 -5.19 10.75
C VAL A 75 -4.45 -5.83 10.51
N GLY A 76 -5.53 -5.05 10.68
CA GLY A 76 -6.89 -5.51 10.43
C GLY A 76 -7.11 -5.93 8.98
N ALA A 77 -6.68 -5.11 8.02
CA ALA A 77 -6.82 -5.43 6.60
C ALA A 77 -6.05 -6.71 6.22
N TRP A 78 -4.84 -6.91 6.75
CA TRP A 78 -4.08 -8.14 6.54
C TRP A 78 -4.75 -9.34 7.20
N ALA A 79 -5.21 -9.23 8.45
CA ALA A 79 -5.87 -10.33 9.16
C ALA A 79 -7.16 -10.78 8.44
N PHE A 80 -8.03 -9.85 8.11
CA PHE A 80 -9.27 -10.15 7.38
C PHE A 80 -9.01 -10.58 5.94
N GLY A 81 -8.02 -9.98 5.26
CA GLY A 81 -7.63 -10.36 3.90
C GLY A 81 -7.10 -11.79 3.84
N LEU A 82 -6.20 -12.17 4.75
CA LEU A 82 -5.70 -13.55 4.85
C LEU A 82 -6.80 -14.54 5.21
N ALA A 83 -7.71 -14.17 6.12
CA ALA A 83 -8.87 -15.01 6.46
C ALA A 83 -9.80 -15.20 5.23
N ALA A 84 -10.03 -14.15 4.43
CA ALA A 84 -10.83 -14.24 3.21
C ALA A 84 -10.15 -15.11 2.15
N ILE A 85 -8.83 -14.98 1.94
CA ILE A 85 -8.06 -15.83 1.04
C ILE A 85 -8.13 -17.29 1.50
N TRP A 86 -7.96 -17.54 2.79
CA TRP A 86 -8.06 -18.89 3.33
C TRP A 86 -9.45 -19.50 3.15
N ALA A 87 -10.51 -18.72 3.37
CA ALA A 87 -11.89 -19.17 3.18
C ALA A 87 -12.20 -19.48 1.70
N ALA A 88 -11.69 -18.65 0.78
CA ALA A 88 -11.90 -18.78 -0.66
C ALA A 88 -10.86 -19.67 -1.37
N ARG A 89 -9.97 -20.35 -0.65
CA ARG A 89 -8.80 -21.05 -1.24
C ARG A 89 -9.13 -22.08 -2.33
N SER A 90 -10.31 -22.73 -2.22
CA SER A 90 -10.78 -23.68 -3.23
C SER A 90 -11.18 -23.00 -4.57
N ASP A 91 -11.59 -21.72 -4.49
CA ASP A 91 -12.19 -21.01 -5.62
C ASP A 91 -11.26 -19.94 -6.19
N LEU A 92 -10.09 -19.72 -5.57
CA LEU A 92 -9.13 -18.71 -6.01
C LEU A 92 -8.73 -18.87 -7.48
N GLY A 93 -8.54 -20.10 -7.94
CA GLY A 93 -8.21 -20.38 -9.34
C GLY A 93 -9.31 -19.99 -10.33
N MET A 94 -10.58 -19.91 -9.89
CA MET A 94 -11.70 -19.43 -10.71
C MET A 94 -11.84 -17.91 -10.69
N LEU A 95 -11.41 -17.26 -9.60
CA LEU A 95 -11.50 -15.82 -9.42
C LEU A 95 -10.36 -15.06 -10.13
N VAL A 96 -9.24 -15.73 -10.37
CA VAL A 96 -8.04 -15.11 -10.94
C VAL A 96 -7.77 -15.71 -12.31
N SER A 97 -7.80 -14.89 -13.37
CA SER A 97 -7.57 -15.31 -14.76
C SER A 97 -6.10 -15.65 -15.09
N ARG A 98 -5.23 -15.64 -14.11
CA ARG A 98 -3.79 -15.87 -14.23
C ARG A 98 -3.31 -16.96 -13.28
N PRO A 99 -2.15 -17.58 -13.51
CA PRO A 99 -1.53 -18.46 -12.53
C PRO A 99 -1.37 -17.74 -11.19
N LEU A 100 -1.69 -18.41 -10.10
CA LEU A 100 -1.44 -17.88 -8.77
C LEU A 100 0.09 -17.76 -8.56
N PRO A 101 0.55 -16.74 -7.84
CA PRO A 101 1.98 -16.61 -7.52
C PRO A 101 2.44 -17.81 -6.70
N GLU A 102 3.70 -18.21 -6.89
CA GLU A 102 4.30 -19.23 -6.06
C GLU A 102 4.28 -18.79 -4.58
N MET A 103 4.24 -19.78 -3.67
CA MET A 103 4.17 -19.52 -2.24
C MET A 103 5.31 -18.62 -1.76
N ARG A 104 6.52 -18.83 -2.30
CA ARG A 104 7.68 -18.00 -1.98
C ARG A 104 7.47 -16.55 -2.40
N GLU A 105 6.98 -16.30 -3.60
CA GLU A 105 6.68 -14.95 -4.10
C GLU A 105 5.58 -14.29 -3.28
N ALA A 106 4.48 -15.01 -3.02
CA ALA A 106 3.35 -14.50 -2.24
C ALA A 106 3.77 -14.08 -0.83
N ILE A 107 4.55 -14.89 -0.12
CA ILE A 107 5.04 -14.59 1.23
C ILE A 107 6.06 -13.44 1.17
N SER A 108 6.97 -13.43 0.20
CA SER A 108 8.02 -12.42 0.08
C SER A 108 7.45 -11.03 -0.19
N PHE A 109 6.62 -10.89 -1.24
CA PHE A 109 6.01 -9.61 -1.57
C PHE A 109 4.92 -9.21 -0.58
N GLY A 110 4.12 -10.15 -0.09
CA GLY A 110 3.14 -9.90 0.95
C GLY A 110 3.78 -9.41 2.24
N GLY A 111 4.78 -10.11 2.74
CA GLY A 111 5.53 -9.71 3.94
C GLY A 111 6.26 -8.37 3.76
N ALA A 112 6.90 -8.14 2.60
CA ALA A 112 7.57 -6.88 2.28
C ALA A 112 6.57 -5.72 2.20
N LEU A 113 5.38 -5.93 1.62
CA LEU A 113 4.33 -4.92 1.56
C LEU A 113 3.80 -4.60 2.96
N PHE A 114 3.55 -5.61 3.80
CA PHE A 114 3.14 -5.39 5.19
C PHE A 114 4.17 -4.56 5.96
N LEU A 115 5.44 -4.90 5.86
CA LEU A 115 6.54 -4.15 6.49
C LEU A 115 6.64 -2.74 5.93
N GLY A 116 6.53 -2.57 4.61
CA GLY A 116 6.52 -1.28 3.94
C GLY A 116 5.38 -0.38 4.42
N GLN A 117 4.20 -0.92 4.61
CA GLN A 117 3.04 -0.22 5.18
C GLN A 117 3.29 0.21 6.64
N ALA A 118 3.84 -0.68 7.46
CA ALA A 118 4.17 -0.37 8.86
C ALA A 118 5.23 0.74 8.96
N VAL A 119 6.28 0.66 8.13
CA VAL A 119 7.31 1.70 8.02
C VAL A 119 6.70 3.02 7.55
N ALA A 120 5.82 2.98 6.54
CA ALA A 120 5.15 4.17 6.04
C ALA A 120 4.32 4.86 7.14
N VAL A 121 3.59 4.10 7.98
CA VAL A 121 2.87 4.65 9.15
C VAL A 121 3.83 5.37 10.09
N ALA A 122 4.95 4.74 10.44
CA ALA A 122 5.93 5.29 11.38
C ALA A 122 6.64 6.53 10.82
N VAL A 123 7.04 6.49 9.54
CA VAL A 123 7.69 7.63 8.86
C VAL A 123 6.72 8.79 8.73
N PHE A 124 5.47 8.55 8.32
CA PHE A 124 4.46 9.58 8.22
C PHE A 124 4.29 10.34 9.55
N ASP A 125 4.20 9.61 10.65
CA ASP A 125 3.99 10.22 11.96
C ASP A 125 5.21 11.04 12.43
N ARG A 126 6.43 10.55 12.16
CA ARG A 126 7.67 11.23 12.51
C ARG A 126 7.98 12.45 11.64
N THR A 127 7.50 12.47 10.40
CA THR A 127 7.76 13.54 9.44
C THR A 127 6.61 14.55 9.33
N ARG A 128 5.57 14.42 10.18
CA ARG A 128 4.56 15.45 10.34
C ARG A 128 5.21 16.76 10.74
N GLY A 129 4.75 17.86 10.16
CA GLY A 129 5.29 19.16 10.47
C GLY A 129 4.73 20.27 9.57
N PRO A 130 5.29 21.47 9.63
CA PRO A 130 4.79 22.63 8.89
C PRO A 130 4.76 22.41 7.36
N LYS A 131 5.63 21.57 6.85
CA LYS A 131 5.66 21.21 5.42
C LYS A 131 4.78 20.01 5.16
N TRP A 132 3.52 20.24 4.89
CA TRP A 132 2.46 19.25 4.70
C TRP A 132 2.79 18.09 3.72
N TRP A 133 3.64 18.32 2.74
CA TRP A 133 4.00 17.35 1.71
C TRP A 133 5.06 16.34 2.17
N GLN A 134 5.83 16.65 3.21
CA GLN A 134 6.92 15.79 3.67
C GLN A 134 6.42 14.45 4.19
N ALA A 135 5.37 14.44 4.98
CA ALA A 135 4.85 13.22 5.58
C ALA A 135 4.39 12.20 4.52
N PRO A 136 3.49 12.51 3.57
CA PRO A 136 3.07 11.55 2.56
C PRO A 136 4.20 11.17 1.60
N LEU A 137 5.09 12.12 1.24
CA LEU A 137 6.20 11.85 0.34
C LEU A 137 7.18 10.84 0.93
N PHE A 138 7.75 11.15 2.11
CA PHE A 138 8.76 10.29 2.72
C PHE A 138 8.18 8.95 3.18
N ALA A 139 6.94 8.93 3.65
CA ALA A 139 6.29 7.69 4.03
C ALA A 139 6.08 6.76 2.83
N SER A 140 5.57 7.26 1.71
CA SER A 140 5.41 6.46 0.49
C SER A 140 6.76 6.02 -0.10
N PHE A 141 7.74 6.91 -0.10
CA PHE A 141 9.09 6.59 -0.57
C PHE A 141 9.71 5.44 0.22
N TRP A 142 9.77 5.55 1.55
CA TRP A 142 10.37 4.51 2.39
C TRP A 142 9.55 3.22 2.39
N GLY A 143 8.23 3.31 2.34
CA GLY A 143 7.36 2.15 2.18
C GLY A 143 7.66 1.39 0.87
N GLY A 144 7.83 2.11 -0.24
CA GLY A 144 8.21 1.55 -1.53
C GLY A 144 9.64 0.97 -1.54
N VAL A 145 10.60 1.64 -0.89
CA VAL A 145 11.97 1.13 -0.72
C VAL A 145 11.97 -0.22 0.02
N ILE A 146 11.26 -0.32 1.13
CA ILE A 146 11.14 -1.57 1.90
C ILE A 146 10.51 -2.67 1.05
N LEU A 147 9.41 -2.37 0.34
CA LEU A 147 8.77 -3.33 -0.56
C LEU A 147 9.76 -3.88 -1.61
N CYS A 148 10.53 -3.02 -2.25
CA CYS A 148 11.47 -3.41 -3.28
C CYS A 148 12.67 -4.18 -2.72
N LEU A 149 13.37 -3.61 -1.72
CA LEU A 149 14.65 -4.15 -1.22
C LEU A 149 14.46 -5.42 -0.38
N ILE A 150 13.27 -5.70 0.12
CA ILE A 150 12.98 -6.95 0.82
C ILE A 150 12.26 -7.93 -0.10
N GLY A 151 11.22 -7.48 -0.83
CA GLY A 151 10.37 -8.36 -1.63
C GLY A 151 11.13 -9.09 -2.73
N PHE A 152 11.86 -8.35 -3.57
CA PHE A 152 12.58 -8.95 -4.70
C PHE A 152 13.68 -9.92 -4.27
N PRO A 153 14.61 -9.58 -3.37
CA PRO A 153 15.62 -10.55 -2.93
C PRO A 153 14.99 -11.76 -2.24
N ALA A 154 13.99 -11.59 -1.39
CA ALA A 154 13.35 -12.71 -0.70
C ALA A 154 12.64 -13.65 -1.69
N ALA A 155 12.02 -13.11 -2.75
CA ALA A 155 11.36 -13.91 -3.77
C ALA A 155 12.36 -14.64 -4.67
N TYR A 156 13.39 -13.95 -5.14
CA TYR A 156 14.17 -14.41 -6.30
C TYR A 156 15.66 -14.65 -6.05
N ALA A 157 16.22 -14.32 -4.88
CA ALA A 157 17.63 -14.61 -4.62
C ALA A 157 17.91 -16.11 -4.67
N GLY A 158 18.93 -16.51 -5.42
CA GLY A 158 19.29 -17.91 -5.65
C GLY A 158 18.41 -18.64 -6.67
N THR A 159 17.59 -17.93 -7.45
CA THR A 159 16.86 -18.47 -8.60
C THR A 159 17.54 -18.00 -9.91
N GLU A 160 17.15 -18.64 -11.03
CA GLU A 160 17.61 -18.24 -12.38
C GLU A 160 16.93 -16.96 -12.91
N VAL A 161 16.01 -16.38 -12.15
CA VAL A 161 15.25 -15.18 -12.56
C VAL A 161 16.12 -13.93 -12.44
N GLY A 162 16.29 -13.20 -13.55
CA GLY A 162 17.02 -11.93 -13.60
C GLY A 162 16.22 -10.77 -13.00
N TRP A 163 16.05 -10.74 -11.70
CA TRP A 163 15.13 -9.83 -10.98
C TRP A 163 15.68 -8.43 -10.69
N THR A 164 16.99 -8.21 -10.73
CA THR A 164 17.62 -6.95 -10.29
C THR A 164 17.19 -5.74 -11.13
N ALA A 165 17.14 -5.89 -12.46
CA ALA A 165 16.67 -4.82 -13.35
C ALA A 165 15.19 -4.49 -13.11
N THR A 166 14.37 -5.50 -12.89
CA THR A 166 12.94 -5.34 -12.56
C THR A 166 12.77 -4.63 -11.22
N MET A 167 13.54 -5.00 -10.20
CA MET A 167 13.53 -4.33 -8.90
C MET A 167 13.88 -2.84 -9.03
N VAL A 168 14.91 -2.49 -9.80
CA VAL A 168 15.34 -1.10 -10.00
C VAL A 168 14.24 -0.32 -10.72
N SER A 169 13.63 -0.89 -11.75
CA SER A 169 12.50 -0.28 -12.46
C SER A 169 11.30 -0.06 -11.54
N TYR A 170 10.97 -1.08 -10.73
CA TYR A 170 9.87 -1.00 -9.76
C TYR A 170 10.15 0.08 -8.71
N LEU A 171 11.37 0.16 -8.19
CA LEU A 171 11.78 1.21 -7.25
C LEU A 171 11.66 2.60 -7.88
N GLY A 172 12.02 2.76 -9.15
CA GLY A 172 11.84 3.99 -9.91
C GLY A 172 10.36 4.39 -9.99
N VAL A 173 9.48 3.44 -10.31
CA VAL A 173 8.02 3.67 -10.36
C VAL A 173 7.47 4.05 -8.97
N MET A 174 7.89 3.36 -7.90
CA MET A 174 7.47 3.68 -6.54
C MET A 174 7.95 5.06 -6.10
N THR A 175 9.17 5.45 -6.44
CA THR A 175 9.74 6.77 -6.14
C THR A 175 8.99 7.88 -6.89
N GLY A 176 8.80 7.73 -8.21
CA GLY A 176 8.02 8.67 -9.02
C GLY A 176 6.56 8.75 -8.53
N GLY A 177 5.98 7.60 -8.22
CA GLY A 177 4.63 7.49 -7.66
C GLY A 177 4.49 8.19 -6.31
N ALA A 178 5.49 8.10 -5.42
CA ALA A 178 5.49 8.81 -4.15
C ALA A 178 5.41 10.34 -4.34
N ILE A 179 6.08 10.88 -5.36
CA ILE A 179 6.00 12.30 -5.72
C ILE A 179 4.60 12.65 -6.23
N ILE A 180 4.06 11.85 -7.16
CA ILE A 180 2.72 12.05 -7.74
C ILE A 180 1.63 11.96 -6.68
N LEU A 181 1.78 11.06 -5.71
CA LEU A 181 0.83 10.83 -4.62
C LEU A 181 0.61 12.07 -3.74
N VAL A 182 1.56 13.00 -3.70
CA VAL A 182 1.42 14.26 -2.95
C VAL A 182 0.22 15.07 -3.46
N ALA A 183 -0.10 15.02 -4.76
CA ALA A 183 -1.23 15.78 -5.33
C ALA A 183 -2.60 15.28 -4.85
N PRO A 184 -2.97 13.98 -4.96
CA PRO A 184 -4.23 13.49 -4.41
C PRO A 184 -4.28 13.62 -2.88
N TYR A 185 -3.17 13.45 -2.18
CA TYR A 185 -3.12 13.70 -0.74
C TYR A 185 -3.44 15.18 -0.42
N TRP A 186 -2.90 16.13 -1.18
CA TRP A 186 -3.22 17.55 -1.04
C TRP A 186 -4.71 17.82 -1.20
N ALA A 187 -5.33 17.26 -2.23
CA ALA A 187 -6.77 17.40 -2.46
C ALA A 187 -7.61 16.85 -1.28
N MET A 188 -7.20 15.71 -0.72
CA MET A 188 -7.88 15.10 0.43
C MET A 188 -7.74 15.90 1.72
N ARG A 189 -6.72 16.76 1.86
CA ARG A 189 -6.53 17.60 3.06
C ARG A 189 -7.70 18.55 3.32
N GLY A 190 -8.37 19.03 2.28
CA GLY A 190 -9.55 19.88 2.41
C GLY A 190 -10.78 19.14 2.95
N ILE A 191 -10.85 17.84 2.74
CA ILE A 191 -11.98 16.98 3.12
C ILE A 191 -11.73 16.30 4.46
N VAL A 192 -10.48 15.85 4.70
CA VAL A 192 -10.09 15.09 5.88
C VAL A 192 -9.31 15.98 6.85
N PRO A 193 -9.93 16.44 7.94
CA PRO A 193 -9.24 17.26 8.93
C PRO A 193 -8.14 16.45 9.63
N PRO A 194 -7.06 17.10 10.09
CA PRO A 194 -6.03 16.43 10.86
C PRO A 194 -6.53 16.01 12.24
N LYS A 195 -5.84 15.06 12.87
CA LYS A 195 -6.05 14.71 14.26
C LYS A 195 -5.84 15.95 15.14
N SER A 196 -6.71 16.18 16.11
CA SER A 196 -6.57 17.26 17.10
C SER A 196 -5.26 17.11 17.86
N GLY A 197 -4.59 18.23 18.12
CA GLY A 197 -3.28 18.25 18.79
C GLY A 197 -2.07 18.25 17.85
N PHE A 198 -2.25 18.01 16.54
CA PHE A 198 -1.15 18.00 15.56
C PHE A 198 -1.05 19.29 14.73
N GLY A 199 -1.56 20.42 15.22
CA GLY A 199 -1.34 21.75 14.64
C GLY A 199 -1.82 21.94 13.18
N GLY A 200 -2.74 21.10 12.71
CA GLY A 200 -3.24 21.17 11.33
C GLY A 200 -2.38 20.42 10.29
N TYR A 201 -1.35 19.72 10.73
CA TYR A 201 -0.42 18.95 9.88
C TYR A 201 -0.88 17.53 9.58
#